data_6db750a0571d4e437dfe27f8e059b900
#
_entry.id   6db750a0571d4e437dfe27f8e059b900
#
_cell.length_a   1.000
_cell.length_b   1.000
_cell.length_c   1.000
_cell.angle_alpha   90.00
_cell.angle_beta   90.00
_cell.angle_gamma   90.00
#
_symmetry.space_group_name_H-M   'P 1'
#
loop_
_entity.id
_entity.type
_entity.pdbx_description
1 polymer ?
#
loop_
_entity_poly.entity_id
_entity_poly.type
_entity_poly.pdbx_seq_one_letter_code
_entity_poly.pdbx_strand_id
1 'polypeptide(L)'
;MASECLRTTDEACDCCGVKRGITYTGNTYCLSKPTTLCPWCIANGDAENKFDASFFDADFVDDDMNPVDLPPEIHSAVFGRTIGFATFNPIGWWVHCGEPAEYIRRDEPYDMIFECRKCGKQHTIMDFD
;
A
#
# COMPACT_ATOMS: atom_id res chain seq x y z
N MET A 1 -0.40 0.32 -11.83
CA MET A 1 -1.00 0.04 -10.51
C MET A 1 -1.04 -1.45 -10.27
N ALA A 2 -0.61 -1.90 -9.12
CA ALA A 2 -0.73 -3.30 -8.74
C ALA A 2 -2.21 -3.64 -8.52
N SER A 3 -2.72 -4.69 -9.18
CA SER A 3 -4.12 -5.12 -9.07
C SER A 3 -4.29 -6.46 -8.35
N GLU A 4 -3.20 -7.00 -7.79
CA GLU A 4 -3.20 -8.33 -7.16
C GLU A 4 -4.01 -8.40 -5.86
N CYS A 5 -4.41 -7.26 -5.31
CA CYS A 5 -5.24 -7.17 -4.11
C CYS A 5 -6.64 -6.63 -4.40
N LEU A 6 -7.14 -6.80 -5.61
CA LEU A 6 -8.49 -6.38 -6.00
C LEU A 6 -9.29 -7.55 -6.55
N ARG A 7 -10.59 -7.56 -6.25
CA ARG A 7 -11.51 -8.60 -6.72
C ARG A 7 -12.89 -8.00 -6.99
N THR A 8 -13.62 -8.58 -7.94
CA THR A 8 -15.02 -8.18 -8.18
C THR A 8 -15.91 -8.63 -7.02
N THR A 9 -16.96 -7.85 -6.74
CA THR A 9 -17.91 -8.14 -5.68
C THR A 9 -19.26 -7.51 -5.97
N ASP A 10 -20.34 -8.12 -5.47
CA ASP A 10 -21.70 -7.57 -5.50
C ASP A 10 -22.05 -6.83 -4.20
N GLU A 11 -21.15 -6.81 -3.22
CA GLU A 11 -21.41 -6.24 -1.92
C GLU A 11 -21.14 -4.74 -1.90
N ALA A 12 -21.85 -4.03 -1.01
CA ALA A 12 -21.61 -2.62 -0.79
C ALA A 12 -20.33 -2.41 0.04
N CYS A 13 -19.59 -1.34 -0.25
CA CYS A 13 -18.43 -0.96 0.50
C CYS A 13 -18.81 -0.61 1.94
N ASP A 14 -18.08 -1.16 2.92
CA ASP A 14 -18.35 -0.89 4.35
C ASP A 14 -18.03 0.56 4.74
N CYS A 15 -17.25 1.26 3.94
CA CYS A 15 -16.90 2.65 4.20
C CYS A 15 -17.93 3.62 3.62
N CYS A 16 -18.22 3.55 2.32
CA CYS A 16 -19.12 4.50 1.66
C CYS A 16 -20.56 3.99 1.45
N GLY A 17 -20.80 2.70 1.66
CA GLY A 17 -22.12 2.10 1.52
C GLY A 17 -22.60 1.91 0.08
N VAL A 18 -21.73 2.11 -0.89
CA VAL A 18 -22.07 2.04 -2.32
C VAL A 18 -21.52 0.75 -2.92
N LYS A 19 -22.30 0.12 -3.80
CA LYS A 19 -21.84 -1.04 -4.56
C LYS A 19 -20.98 -0.55 -5.71
N ARG A 20 -19.66 -0.73 -5.58
CA ARG A 20 -18.69 -0.26 -6.57
C ARG A 20 -18.23 -1.34 -7.53
N GLY A 21 -18.57 -2.59 -7.27
CA GLY A 21 -18.19 -3.72 -8.11
C GLY A 21 -16.80 -4.28 -7.85
N ILE A 22 -15.98 -3.61 -7.06
CA ILE A 22 -14.60 -4.00 -6.75
C ILE A 22 -14.35 -3.84 -5.26
N THR A 23 -13.69 -4.84 -4.64
CA THR A 23 -13.26 -4.77 -3.26
C THR A 23 -11.77 -5.03 -3.15
N TYR A 24 -11.14 -4.40 -2.15
CA TYR A 24 -9.76 -4.64 -1.75
C TYR A 24 -9.68 -5.97 -0.99
N THR A 25 -8.71 -6.83 -1.36
CA THR A 25 -8.52 -8.15 -0.75
C THR A 25 -7.20 -8.30 -0.01
N GLY A 26 -6.40 -7.24 0.07
CA GLY A 26 -5.14 -7.28 0.78
C GLY A 26 -5.29 -7.09 2.29
N ASN A 27 -4.17 -6.91 2.97
CA ASN A 27 -4.15 -6.72 4.42
C ASN A 27 -4.71 -5.37 4.83
N THR A 28 -5.44 -5.35 5.94
CA THR A 28 -5.95 -4.14 6.58
C THR A 28 -5.56 -4.17 8.05
N TYR A 29 -4.82 -3.17 8.50
CA TYR A 29 -4.32 -3.07 9.87
C TYR A 29 -5.20 -2.10 10.65
N CYS A 30 -6.23 -2.61 11.29
CA CYS A 30 -7.16 -1.87 12.13
C CYS A 30 -7.91 -2.82 13.07
N LEU A 31 -8.55 -2.24 14.11
CA LEU A 31 -9.31 -3.03 15.08
C LEU A 31 -10.61 -3.56 14.49
N SER A 32 -11.32 -2.73 13.71
CA SER A 32 -12.59 -3.10 13.06
C SER A 32 -12.32 -3.42 11.60
N LYS A 33 -12.09 -4.69 11.29
CA LYS A 33 -11.76 -5.09 9.92
C LYS A 33 -12.98 -5.08 9.03
N PRO A 34 -13.09 -4.17 8.05
CA PRO A 34 -14.18 -4.21 7.08
C PRO A 34 -14.06 -5.43 6.17
N THR A 35 -15.18 -5.99 5.77
CA THR A 35 -15.21 -7.15 4.87
C THR A 35 -15.18 -6.73 3.41
N THR A 36 -15.76 -5.58 3.07
CA THR A 36 -15.82 -5.04 1.72
C THR A 36 -15.34 -3.60 1.75
N LEU A 37 -14.30 -3.28 0.99
CA LEU A 37 -13.70 -1.96 0.98
C LEU A 37 -13.29 -1.60 -0.44
N CYS A 38 -13.94 -0.56 -1.01
CA CYS A 38 -13.63 -0.16 -2.38
C CYS A 38 -12.31 0.63 -2.44
N PRO A 39 -11.55 0.51 -3.56
CA PRO A 39 -10.27 1.19 -3.67
C PRO A 39 -10.38 2.72 -3.65
N TRP A 40 -11.52 3.28 -4.01
CA TRP A 40 -11.73 4.73 -3.97
C TRP A 40 -11.71 5.27 -2.54
N CYS A 41 -12.30 4.55 -1.58
CA CYS A 41 -12.27 4.95 -0.17
C CYS A 41 -10.86 4.85 0.43
N ILE A 42 -10.03 3.93 -0.06
CA ILE A 42 -8.63 3.85 0.34
C ILE A 42 -7.88 5.06 -0.21
N ALA A 43 -8.01 5.34 -1.50
CA ALA A 43 -7.27 6.39 -2.19
C ALA A 43 -7.61 7.80 -1.66
N ASN A 44 -8.87 8.06 -1.29
CA ASN A 44 -9.30 9.37 -0.82
C ASN A 44 -9.13 9.58 0.69
N GLY A 45 -8.71 8.55 1.42
CA GLY A 45 -8.49 8.63 2.86
C GLY A 45 -9.71 8.36 3.72
N ASP A 46 -10.88 8.09 3.14
CA ASP A 46 -12.09 7.82 3.92
C ASP A 46 -11.96 6.54 4.75
N ALA A 47 -11.36 5.49 4.20
CA ALA A 47 -11.15 4.24 4.91
C ALA A 47 -10.17 4.43 6.08
N GLU A 48 -9.08 5.16 5.88
CA GLU A 48 -8.13 5.48 6.94
C GLU A 48 -8.82 6.22 8.09
N ASN A 49 -9.62 7.22 7.76
CA ASN A 49 -10.29 8.04 8.77
C ASN A 49 -11.40 7.28 9.50
N LYS A 50 -12.20 6.50 8.77
CA LYS A 50 -13.34 5.80 9.37
C LYS A 50 -12.92 4.64 10.27
N PHE A 51 -11.89 3.89 9.86
CA PHE A 51 -11.49 2.66 10.53
C PHE A 51 -10.16 2.79 11.29
N ASP A 52 -9.53 3.96 11.24
CA ASP A 52 -8.17 4.16 11.75
C ASP A 52 -7.24 3.07 11.17
N ALA A 53 -7.29 2.92 9.86
CA ALA A 53 -6.68 1.80 9.15
C ALA A 53 -5.44 2.20 8.37
N SER A 54 -4.52 1.24 8.21
CA SER A 54 -3.45 1.31 7.24
C SER A 54 -3.41 -0.01 6.45
N PHE A 55 -2.70 -0.02 5.33
CA PHE A 55 -2.72 -1.17 4.42
C PHE A 55 -1.33 -1.77 4.21
N PHE A 56 -0.35 -1.25 4.91
CA PHE A 56 1.02 -1.75 4.92
C PHE A 56 1.56 -1.82 6.34
N ASP A 57 2.36 -2.85 6.61
CA ASP A 57 3.08 -2.99 7.87
C ASP A 57 4.58 -2.99 7.53
N ALA A 58 5.10 -1.82 7.18
CA ALA A 58 6.49 -1.66 6.75
C ALA A 58 7.00 -0.28 7.16
N ASP A 59 8.32 -0.12 7.11
CA ASP A 59 8.97 1.18 7.35
C ASP A 59 9.46 1.77 6.03
N PHE A 60 9.65 3.09 5.99
CA PHE A 60 10.38 3.72 4.91
C PHE A 60 11.87 3.42 5.06
N VAL A 61 12.52 3.02 3.98
CA VAL A 61 13.93 2.64 3.98
C VAL A 61 14.67 3.26 2.79
N ASP A 62 15.97 3.50 2.96
CA ASP A 62 16.84 3.99 1.89
C ASP A 62 17.44 2.84 1.08
N ASP A 63 18.42 3.16 0.21
CA ASP A 63 19.08 2.17 -0.66
C ASP A 63 19.79 1.07 0.13
N ASP A 64 20.22 1.36 1.35
CA ASP A 64 20.94 0.43 2.23
C ASP A 64 20.02 -0.24 3.25
N MET A 65 18.70 -0.09 3.09
CA MET A 65 17.68 -0.63 4.00
C MET A 65 17.72 0.00 5.40
N ASN A 66 18.29 1.20 5.53
CA ASN A 66 18.24 1.94 6.77
C ASN A 66 16.92 2.68 6.91
N PRO A 67 16.34 2.77 8.13
CA PRO A 67 15.09 3.49 8.32
C PRO A 67 15.22 4.96 7.95
N VAL A 68 14.18 5.50 7.30
CA VAL A 68 14.10 6.92 6.92
C VAL A 68 12.88 7.53 7.61
N ASP A 69 13.10 8.63 8.34
CA ASP A 69 12.00 9.35 8.98
C ASP A 69 11.39 10.35 8.00
N LEU A 70 10.08 10.19 7.76
CA LEU A 70 9.31 11.11 6.94
C LEU A 70 8.16 11.70 7.75
N PRO A 71 7.61 12.86 7.35
CA PRO A 71 6.49 13.46 8.07
C PRO A 71 5.26 12.54 8.14
N PRO A 72 4.41 12.66 9.19
CA PRO A 72 3.24 11.81 9.33
C PRO A 72 2.27 11.86 8.14
N GLU A 73 2.17 13.00 7.46
CA GLU A 73 1.31 13.14 6.28
C GLU A 73 1.75 12.21 5.15
N ILE A 74 3.05 11.97 5.03
CA ILE A 74 3.59 11.06 4.01
C ILE A 74 3.32 9.61 4.37
N HIS A 75 3.47 9.25 5.67
CA HIS A 75 3.06 7.92 6.14
C HIS A 75 1.59 7.66 5.83
N SER A 76 0.72 8.62 6.13
CA SER A 76 -0.70 8.52 5.86
C SER A 76 -0.98 8.36 4.36
N ALA A 77 -0.31 9.15 3.51
CA ALA A 77 -0.51 9.09 2.07
C ALA A 77 -0.10 7.74 1.48
N VAL A 78 0.97 7.13 1.98
CA VAL A 78 1.47 5.85 1.44
C VAL A 78 0.78 4.67 2.11
N PHE A 79 0.79 4.60 3.45
CA PHE A 79 0.33 3.41 4.17
C PHE A 79 -1.16 3.41 4.46
N GLY A 80 -1.82 4.57 4.48
CA GLY A 80 -3.24 4.70 4.74
C GLY A 80 -4.10 4.92 3.50
N ARG A 81 -3.52 5.36 2.38
CA ARG A 81 -4.28 5.75 1.18
C ARG A 81 -3.83 5.09 -0.10
N THR A 82 -2.90 4.15 -0.03
CA THR A 82 -2.45 3.38 -1.19
C THR A 82 -2.94 1.95 -1.07
N ILE A 83 -3.49 1.42 -2.16
CA ILE A 83 -3.94 0.03 -2.22
C ILE A 83 -2.73 -0.87 -1.95
N GLY A 84 -2.86 -1.74 -0.95
CA GLY A 84 -1.82 -2.68 -0.61
C GLY A 84 -1.62 -3.73 -1.70
N PHE A 85 -0.46 -4.32 -1.70
CA PHE A 85 -0.13 -5.43 -2.58
C PHE A 85 0.29 -6.64 -1.76
N ALA A 86 0.21 -7.84 -2.35
CA ALA A 86 0.51 -9.06 -1.64
C ALA A 86 1.99 -9.14 -1.30
N THR A 87 2.30 -9.34 -0.01
CA THR A 87 3.67 -9.50 0.46
C THR A 87 3.74 -10.70 1.40
N PHE A 88 4.91 -11.35 1.46
CA PHE A 88 5.16 -12.44 2.41
C PHE A 88 5.67 -11.90 3.73
N ASN A 89 6.66 -11.00 3.66
CA ASN A 89 7.31 -10.44 4.84
C ASN A 89 7.81 -9.04 4.47
N PRO A 90 6.94 -8.02 4.44
CA PRO A 90 7.33 -6.70 3.97
C PRO A 90 8.44 -6.12 4.83
N ILE A 91 9.57 -5.77 4.20
CA ILE A 91 10.76 -5.24 4.87
C ILE A 91 10.69 -3.71 4.90
N GLY A 92 10.29 -3.10 3.78
CA GLY A 92 10.25 -1.66 3.72
C GLY A 92 9.68 -1.13 2.42
N TRP A 93 9.44 0.17 2.42
CA TRP A 93 9.05 0.92 1.23
C TRP A 93 10.20 1.85 0.86
N TRP A 94 10.71 1.73 -0.36
CA TRP A 94 11.90 2.47 -0.78
C TRP A 94 11.66 3.97 -0.85
N VAL A 95 12.64 4.74 -0.33
CA VAL A 95 12.67 6.20 -0.38
C VAL A 95 13.91 6.62 -1.15
N HIS A 96 13.75 7.50 -2.14
CA HIS A 96 14.84 8.02 -2.95
C HIS A 96 14.55 9.46 -3.35
N CYS A 97 15.58 10.28 -3.45
CA CYS A 97 15.43 11.71 -3.72
C CYS A 97 14.52 12.43 -2.71
N GLY A 98 14.49 11.97 -1.45
CA GLY A 98 13.75 12.59 -0.37
C GLY A 98 12.26 12.29 -0.34
N GLU A 99 11.78 11.34 -1.15
CA GLU A 99 10.36 10.98 -1.16
C GLU A 99 10.15 9.47 -1.38
N PRO A 100 8.96 8.94 -1.02
CA PRO A 100 8.65 7.54 -1.30
C PRO A 100 8.62 7.27 -2.80
N ALA A 101 9.22 6.15 -3.19
CA ALA A 101 9.19 5.68 -4.56
C ALA A 101 7.84 5.06 -4.89
N GLU A 102 7.61 4.78 -6.17
CA GLU A 102 6.42 4.09 -6.65
C GLU A 102 6.69 2.60 -6.73
N TYR A 103 5.75 1.77 -6.22
CA TYR A 103 5.80 0.34 -6.44
C TYR A 103 5.34 0.04 -7.87
N ILE A 104 6.19 -0.62 -8.65
CA ILE A 104 5.94 -0.87 -10.07
C ILE A 104 5.37 -2.27 -10.30
N ARG A 105 6.07 -3.30 -9.81
CA ARG A 105 5.69 -4.69 -10.03
C ARG A 105 6.47 -5.63 -9.13
N ARG A 106 6.02 -6.87 -9.10
CA ARG A 106 6.77 -7.96 -8.49
C ARG A 106 7.40 -8.78 -9.60
N ASP A 107 8.71 -8.99 -9.51
CA ASP A 107 9.41 -9.98 -10.31
C ASP A 107 9.59 -11.24 -9.47
N GLU A 108 9.46 -12.41 -10.09
CA GLU A 108 9.49 -13.66 -9.35
C GLU A 108 10.87 -13.96 -8.77
N PRO A 109 10.88 -14.69 -7.63
CA PRO A 109 9.72 -15.02 -6.80
C PRO A 109 9.46 -13.98 -5.71
N TYR A 110 10.43 -13.14 -5.36
CA TYR A 110 10.35 -12.31 -4.16
C TYR A 110 10.75 -10.85 -4.38
N ASP A 111 10.98 -10.44 -5.63
CA ASP A 111 11.55 -9.12 -5.91
C ASP A 111 10.45 -8.08 -6.07
N MET A 112 10.38 -7.12 -5.13
CA MET A 112 9.51 -5.96 -5.25
C MET A 112 10.28 -4.83 -5.91
N ILE A 113 9.80 -4.35 -7.06
CA ILE A 113 10.47 -3.32 -7.85
C ILE A 113 9.85 -1.96 -7.59
N PHE A 114 10.67 -1.02 -7.14
CA PHE A 114 10.28 0.36 -6.92
C PHE A 114 10.98 1.28 -7.92
N GLU A 115 10.34 2.38 -8.28
CA GLU A 115 10.92 3.39 -9.15
C GLU A 115 10.81 4.77 -8.52
N CYS A 116 11.92 5.50 -8.49
CA CYS A 116 11.93 6.86 -7.99
C CYS A 116 11.13 7.76 -8.93
N ARG A 117 10.17 8.50 -8.38
CA ARG A 117 9.31 9.39 -9.17
C ARG A 117 10.02 10.64 -9.66
N LYS A 118 11.18 10.98 -9.08
CA LYS A 118 11.96 12.17 -9.47
C LYS A 118 13.02 11.88 -10.50
N CYS A 119 13.80 10.81 -10.32
CA CYS A 119 14.94 10.52 -11.20
C CYS A 119 14.77 9.28 -12.07
N GLY A 120 13.74 8.46 -11.84
CA GLY A 120 13.48 7.26 -12.62
C GLY A 120 14.34 6.05 -12.27
N LYS A 121 15.20 6.16 -11.25
CA LYS A 121 16.01 5.02 -10.80
C LYS A 121 15.12 3.93 -10.23
N GLN A 122 15.40 2.68 -10.60
CA GLN A 122 14.68 1.53 -10.03
C GLN A 122 15.52 0.86 -8.95
N HIS A 123 14.84 0.26 -7.98
CA HIS A 123 15.46 -0.42 -6.86
C HIS A 123 14.61 -1.64 -6.49
N THR A 124 15.29 -2.74 -6.20
CA THR A 124 14.63 -4.00 -5.84
C THR A 124 14.75 -4.23 -4.34
N ILE A 125 13.62 -4.50 -3.69
CA ILE A 125 13.58 -4.95 -2.30
C ILE A 125 13.07 -6.38 -2.31
N MET A 126 13.80 -7.30 -1.70
CA MET A 126 13.40 -8.71 -1.64
C MET A 126 12.37 -8.92 -0.54
N ASP A 127 11.28 -9.62 -0.89
CA ASP A 127 10.18 -9.93 0.01
C ASP A 127 10.23 -11.42 0.34
N PHE A 128 10.93 -11.78 1.40
CA PHE A 128 11.08 -13.16 1.84
C PHE A 128 9.95 -13.61 2.75
N ASP A 129 9.61 -14.86 2.63
CA ASP A 129 8.81 -15.53 3.65
C ASP A 129 9.69 -15.84 4.88
#